data_d9560bc2a1b2cd7905abbf0b8500efde
#
_entry.id   d9560bc2a1b2cd7905abbf0b8500efde
#
_cell.length_a   1.000
_cell.length_b   1.000
_cell.length_c   1.000
_cell.angle_alpha   90.00
_cell.angle_beta   90.00
_cell.angle_gamma   90.00
#
_symmetry.space_group_name_H-M   'P 1'
#
loop_
_entity.id
_entity.type
_entity.pdbx_description
1 polymer ?
#
loop_
_entity_poly.entity_id
_entity_poly.type
_entity_poly.pdbx_seq_one_letter_code
_entity_poly.pdbx_strand_id
1 'polypeptide(L)'
;MNEITKVDILAIGVHPDDVELSCSGTLLRHIAQGKTVGLLDLTQGELGTRGTAEIRLKEAEDSARLMGAKFRINLGMRDGFFRPTEENTLKIMQVIRAAQPSIVLANAPRDRHPDHGRASHLVYEACFYAGLQKIETPDAQGQPQERWRPEALYYYVQDYNLEADFVVDITDYIEKREELILAFRSQFHLPDAEEYKEELQTPISGEDFLDYLRARARTVGRPAGFDYGEPFIAARIPGVKDLFSLS
;
A
#
# COMPACT_ATOMS: atom_id res chain seq x y z
N MET A 1 -0.25 -4.26 19.54
CA MET A 1 -0.30 -4.89 18.20
C MET A 1 -1.77 -5.09 17.89
N ASN A 2 -2.28 -4.45 16.85
CA ASN A 2 -3.66 -4.66 16.44
C ASN A 2 -3.80 -6.12 15.98
N GLU A 3 -4.84 -6.80 16.45
CA GLU A 3 -5.12 -8.18 16.07
C GLU A 3 -5.44 -8.23 14.56
N ILE A 4 -4.79 -9.13 13.82
CA ILE A 4 -5.08 -9.31 12.39
C ILE A 4 -6.43 -9.99 12.26
N THR A 5 -7.35 -9.34 11.57
CA THR A 5 -8.68 -9.87 11.25
C THR A 5 -8.79 -10.17 9.76
N LYS A 6 -9.74 -11.02 9.36
CA LYS A 6 -10.01 -11.27 7.93
C LYS A 6 -10.47 -9.99 7.23
N VAL A 7 -9.94 -9.77 6.03
CA VAL A 7 -10.26 -8.58 5.22
C VAL A 7 -10.47 -8.95 3.74
N ASP A 8 -11.19 -8.13 3.01
CA ASP A 8 -11.37 -8.29 1.56
C ASP A 8 -10.09 -7.89 0.79
N ILE A 9 -9.42 -6.81 1.23
CA ILE A 9 -8.23 -6.25 0.59
C ILE A 9 -7.12 -6.10 1.62
N LEU A 10 -5.92 -6.58 1.31
CA LEU A 10 -4.69 -6.30 2.03
C LEU A 10 -3.80 -5.41 1.17
N ALA A 11 -3.56 -4.17 1.58
CA ALA A 11 -2.62 -3.29 0.91
C ALA A 11 -1.27 -3.32 1.62
N ILE A 12 -0.21 -3.60 0.86
CA ILE A 12 1.15 -3.79 1.35
C ILE A 12 2.04 -2.70 0.78
N GLY A 13 2.64 -1.88 1.66
CA GLY A 13 3.66 -0.89 1.32
C GLY A 13 5.02 -1.30 1.86
N VAL A 14 6.10 -0.82 1.24
CA VAL A 14 7.43 -0.94 1.82
C VAL A 14 7.56 -0.02 3.01
N HIS A 15 7.25 1.25 2.79
CA HIS A 15 7.35 2.29 3.79
C HIS A 15 5.97 2.73 4.27
N PRO A 16 5.85 3.19 5.52
CA PRO A 16 4.65 3.87 5.99
C PRO A 16 4.44 5.16 5.18
N ASP A 17 3.47 5.22 4.31
CA ASP A 17 3.01 6.27 3.38
C ASP A 17 2.82 5.77 1.93
N ASP A 18 3.47 4.69 1.49
CA ASP A 18 3.38 4.16 0.13
C ASP A 18 1.94 3.91 -0.32
N VAL A 19 1.14 3.30 0.55
CA VAL A 19 -0.27 2.97 0.30
C VAL A 19 -1.09 4.24 0.16
N GLU A 20 -0.88 5.21 1.05
CA GLU A 20 -1.59 6.48 1.02
C GLU A 20 -1.29 7.26 -0.26
N LEU A 21 -0.04 7.31 -0.64
CA LEU A 21 0.42 8.00 -1.86
C LEU A 21 -0.13 7.38 -3.15
N SER A 22 -0.42 6.07 -3.14
CA SER A 22 -0.54 5.35 -4.41
C SER A 22 -1.91 4.72 -4.66
N CYS A 23 -2.62 4.29 -3.61
CA CYS A 23 -3.88 3.54 -3.79
C CYS A 23 -4.94 3.80 -2.70
N SER A 24 -4.75 4.82 -1.86
CA SER A 24 -5.69 5.09 -0.76
C SER A 24 -7.06 5.56 -1.25
N GLY A 25 -7.15 6.24 -2.38
CA GLY A 25 -8.43 6.59 -3.00
C GLY A 25 -9.23 5.33 -3.39
N THR A 26 -8.56 4.36 -3.98
CA THR A 26 -9.13 3.04 -4.29
C THR A 26 -9.61 2.33 -3.03
N LEU A 27 -8.81 2.33 -1.96
CA LEU A 27 -9.20 1.70 -0.68
C LEU A 27 -10.42 2.39 -0.07
N LEU A 28 -10.46 3.73 -0.05
CA LEU A 28 -11.61 4.51 0.43
C LEU A 28 -12.88 4.17 -0.35
N ARG A 29 -12.81 4.07 -1.69
CA ARG A 29 -13.92 3.66 -2.53
C ARG A 29 -14.46 2.29 -2.14
N HIS A 30 -13.58 1.32 -1.94
CA HIS A 30 -14.00 -0.04 -1.56
C HIS A 30 -14.57 -0.09 -0.14
N ILE A 31 -14.01 0.66 0.81
CA ILE A 31 -14.56 0.79 2.16
C ILE A 31 -15.98 1.37 2.11
N ALA A 32 -16.22 2.40 1.30
CA ALA A 32 -17.55 2.97 1.10
C ALA A 32 -18.56 1.97 0.50
N GLN A 33 -18.06 0.97 -0.24
CA GLN A 33 -18.86 -0.16 -0.75
C GLN A 33 -19.03 -1.31 0.26
N GLY A 34 -18.59 -1.12 1.49
CA GLY A 34 -18.71 -2.13 2.57
C GLY A 34 -17.60 -3.17 2.58
N LYS A 35 -16.51 -2.99 1.81
CA LYS A 35 -15.34 -3.86 1.85
C LYS A 35 -14.45 -3.54 3.04
N THR A 36 -13.75 -4.54 3.52
CA THR A 36 -12.81 -4.43 4.62
C THR A 36 -11.37 -4.38 4.11
N VAL A 37 -10.55 -3.51 4.72
CA VAL A 37 -9.15 -3.26 4.33
C VAL A 37 -8.23 -3.47 5.52
N GLY A 38 -7.11 -4.16 5.29
CA GLY A 38 -5.96 -4.25 6.18
C GLY A 38 -4.73 -3.63 5.53
N LEU A 39 -3.84 -3.06 6.34
CA LEU A 39 -2.61 -2.43 5.89
C LEU A 39 -1.40 -3.18 6.46
N LEU A 40 -0.36 -3.35 5.63
CA LEU A 40 0.90 -3.97 6.00
C LEU A 40 2.07 -3.13 5.48
N ASP A 41 2.93 -2.65 6.39
CA ASP A 41 4.19 -2.03 6.05
C ASP A 41 5.33 -3.03 6.23
N LEU A 42 6.25 -3.12 5.28
CA LEU A 42 7.39 -4.04 5.39
C LEU A 42 8.49 -3.49 6.29
N THR A 43 8.77 -2.18 6.23
CA THR A 43 9.80 -1.48 7.01
C THR A 43 9.20 -0.36 7.87
N GLN A 44 9.98 0.21 8.75
CA GLN A 44 9.58 1.40 9.51
C GLN A 44 9.97 2.72 8.80
N GLY A 45 10.63 2.63 7.64
CA GLY A 45 11.18 3.79 6.94
C GLY A 45 12.29 4.47 7.74
N GLU A 46 13.04 3.71 8.55
CA GLU A 46 14.02 4.21 9.52
C GLU A 46 15.26 4.85 8.88
N LEU A 47 15.46 4.68 7.57
CA LEU A 47 16.49 5.40 6.82
C LEU A 47 15.95 6.67 6.15
N GLY A 48 14.69 7.02 6.38
CA GLY A 48 14.10 8.27 5.88
C GLY A 48 14.81 9.50 6.41
N THR A 49 14.90 10.54 5.58
CA THR A 49 15.60 11.79 5.92
C THR A 49 14.85 12.61 6.98
N ARG A 50 13.51 12.48 7.00
CA ARG A 50 12.62 13.32 7.83
C ARG A 50 11.88 12.47 8.87
N GLY A 51 11.68 13.06 10.05
CA GLY A 51 11.05 12.39 11.17
C GLY A 51 11.88 11.23 11.75
N THR A 52 11.28 10.44 12.59
CA THR A 52 11.85 9.20 13.15
C THR A 52 10.95 8.02 12.85
N ALA A 53 11.46 6.79 13.03
CA ALA A 53 10.65 5.58 12.88
C ALA A 53 9.42 5.60 13.80
N GLU A 54 9.56 6.06 15.04
CA GLU A 54 8.47 6.16 16.02
C GLU A 54 7.40 7.16 15.59
N ILE A 55 7.82 8.33 15.06
CA ILE A 55 6.90 9.35 14.54
C ILE A 55 6.14 8.77 13.34
N ARG A 56 6.84 8.18 12.38
CA ARG A 56 6.22 7.61 11.18
C ARG A 56 5.25 6.46 11.50
N LEU A 57 5.55 5.61 12.47
CA LEU A 57 4.63 4.56 12.92
C LEU A 57 3.35 5.14 13.51
N LYS A 58 3.46 6.23 14.29
CA LYS A 58 2.29 6.92 14.84
C LYS A 58 1.45 7.59 13.74
N GLU A 59 2.09 8.27 12.81
CA GLU A 59 1.43 8.88 11.65
C GLU A 59 0.71 7.82 10.81
N ALA A 60 1.34 6.64 10.62
CA ALA A 60 0.75 5.50 9.95
C ALA A 60 -0.50 4.96 10.66
N GLU A 61 -0.46 4.87 11.99
CA GLU A 61 -1.63 4.47 12.80
C GLU A 61 -2.77 5.50 12.67
N ASP A 62 -2.44 6.80 12.70
CA ASP A 62 -3.40 7.87 12.53
C ASP A 62 -4.05 7.84 11.14
N SER A 63 -3.26 7.65 10.08
CA SER A 63 -3.76 7.49 8.71
C SER A 63 -4.67 6.26 8.58
N ALA A 64 -4.26 5.11 9.11
CA ALA A 64 -5.06 3.89 9.09
C ALA A 64 -6.43 4.07 9.77
N ARG A 65 -6.46 4.78 10.91
CA ARG A 65 -7.70 5.12 11.62
C ARG A 65 -8.59 6.06 10.81
N LEU A 66 -8.01 7.10 10.20
CA LEU A 66 -8.72 8.04 9.32
C LEU A 66 -9.28 7.36 8.07
N MET A 67 -8.57 6.39 7.52
CA MET A 67 -9.02 5.55 6.40
C MET A 67 -10.18 4.64 6.79
N GLY A 68 -10.21 4.17 8.02
CA GLY A 68 -11.14 3.14 8.50
C GLY A 68 -10.64 1.72 8.24
N ALA A 69 -9.32 1.53 8.12
CA ALA A 69 -8.70 0.22 8.01
C ALA A 69 -8.94 -0.62 9.28
N LYS A 70 -9.07 -1.95 9.11
CA LYS A 70 -9.31 -2.87 10.23
C LYS A 70 -8.08 -3.06 11.10
N PHE A 71 -6.90 -3.04 10.50
CA PHE A 71 -5.61 -3.11 11.17
C PHE A 71 -4.52 -2.47 10.32
N ARG A 72 -3.41 -2.10 10.94
CA ARG A 72 -2.14 -1.82 10.30
C ARG A 72 -1.03 -2.54 11.05
N ILE A 73 -0.21 -3.32 10.33
CA ILE A 73 0.90 -4.09 10.87
C ILE A 73 2.18 -3.62 10.21
N ASN A 74 3.26 -3.52 10.97
CA ASN A 74 4.60 -3.28 10.46
C ASN A 74 5.49 -4.48 10.78
N LEU A 75 6.20 -5.03 9.77
CA LEU A 75 7.06 -6.20 9.93
C LEU A 75 8.47 -5.87 10.46
N GLY A 76 8.85 -4.60 10.51
CA GLY A 76 10.15 -4.16 10.99
C GLY A 76 11.32 -4.75 10.20
N MET A 77 11.15 -5.00 8.91
CA MET A 77 12.26 -5.36 8.04
C MET A 77 13.20 -4.17 7.91
N ARG A 78 14.50 -4.45 7.69
CA ARG A 78 15.52 -3.39 7.58
C ARG A 78 15.30 -2.54 6.33
N ASP A 79 14.98 -1.28 6.50
CA ASP A 79 14.79 -0.32 5.42
C ASP A 79 16.03 -0.23 4.52
N GLY A 80 15.84 -0.09 3.21
CA GLY A 80 16.89 -0.04 2.19
C GLY A 80 17.65 -1.37 1.98
N PHE A 81 17.63 -2.27 2.96
CA PHE A 81 18.51 -3.45 2.98
C PHE A 81 17.81 -4.78 3.22
N PHE A 82 16.49 -4.82 3.37
CA PHE A 82 15.80 -6.11 3.43
C PHE A 82 16.05 -6.92 2.15
N ARG A 83 16.02 -8.23 2.28
CA ARG A 83 16.28 -9.16 1.16
C ARG A 83 15.11 -10.12 0.98
N PRO A 84 14.89 -10.64 -0.23
CA PRO A 84 13.92 -11.70 -0.47
C PRO A 84 14.48 -13.04 0.08
N THR A 85 14.44 -13.17 1.41
CA THR A 85 14.84 -14.37 2.13
C THR A 85 13.60 -15.19 2.48
N GLU A 86 13.78 -16.48 2.73
CA GLU A 86 12.73 -17.36 3.25
C GLU A 86 12.06 -16.76 4.49
N GLU A 87 12.86 -16.25 5.45
CA GLU A 87 12.34 -15.62 6.68
C GLU A 87 11.38 -14.46 6.35
N ASN A 88 11.78 -13.53 5.47
CA ASN A 88 10.96 -12.38 5.10
C ASN A 88 9.71 -12.80 4.32
N THR A 89 9.83 -13.81 3.45
CA THR A 89 8.68 -14.40 2.74
C THR A 89 7.69 -15.01 3.73
N LEU A 90 8.15 -15.77 4.70
CA LEU A 90 7.31 -16.39 5.74
C LEU A 90 6.59 -15.34 6.59
N LYS A 91 7.24 -14.23 6.97
CA LYS A 91 6.59 -13.12 7.69
C LYS A 91 5.38 -12.54 6.91
N ILE A 92 5.52 -12.30 5.61
CA ILE A 92 4.42 -11.81 4.78
C ILE A 92 3.33 -12.88 4.63
N MET A 93 3.73 -14.15 4.43
CA MET A 93 2.78 -15.27 4.35
C MET A 93 1.94 -15.42 5.61
N GLN A 94 2.52 -15.22 6.79
CA GLN A 94 1.79 -15.27 8.06
C GLN A 94 0.67 -14.22 8.10
N VAL A 95 0.94 -13.00 7.62
CA VAL A 95 -0.08 -11.94 7.54
C VAL A 95 -1.15 -12.29 6.51
N ILE A 96 -0.76 -12.74 5.30
CA ILE A 96 -1.71 -13.15 4.25
C ILE A 96 -2.63 -14.27 4.75
N ARG A 97 -2.10 -15.28 5.43
CA ARG A 97 -2.89 -16.40 5.96
C ARG A 97 -3.79 -16.00 7.12
N ALA A 98 -3.36 -15.07 7.97
CA ALA A 98 -4.19 -14.55 9.05
C ALA A 98 -5.32 -13.65 8.50
N ALA A 99 -5.00 -12.77 7.56
CA ALA A 99 -5.93 -11.79 7.00
C ALA A 99 -6.87 -12.38 5.91
N GLN A 100 -6.48 -13.45 5.25
CA GLN A 100 -7.22 -14.15 4.20
C GLN A 100 -7.83 -13.22 3.12
N PRO A 101 -7.05 -12.27 2.54
CA PRO A 101 -7.60 -11.30 1.59
C PRO A 101 -7.95 -11.95 0.25
N SER A 102 -9.03 -11.50 -0.40
CA SER A 102 -9.30 -11.82 -1.80
C SER A 102 -8.33 -11.09 -2.73
N ILE A 103 -8.01 -9.84 -2.41
CA ILE A 103 -7.13 -8.98 -3.21
C ILE A 103 -5.93 -8.53 -2.37
N VAL A 104 -4.73 -8.61 -2.95
CA VAL A 104 -3.53 -7.97 -2.42
C VAL A 104 -3.15 -6.82 -3.34
N LEU A 105 -2.84 -5.65 -2.76
CA LEU A 105 -2.22 -4.53 -3.44
C LEU A 105 -0.77 -4.41 -2.97
N ALA A 106 0.18 -4.11 -3.87
CA ALA A 106 1.59 -3.99 -3.54
C ALA A 106 2.29 -2.93 -4.39
N ASN A 107 3.51 -2.54 -4.02
CA ASN A 107 4.34 -1.62 -4.80
C ASN A 107 4.58 -2.15 -6.22
N ALA A 108 4.77 -1.21 -7.17
CA ALA A 108 5.04 -1.54 -8.56
C ALA A 108 6.36 -2.33 -8.74
N PRO A 109 6.45 -3.20 -9.78
CA PRO A 109 7.66 -3.98 -10.07
C PRO A 109 8.89 -3.13 -10.37
N ARG A 110 8.68 -1.87 -10.78
CA ARG A 110 9.73 -0.90 -11.06
C ARG A 110 9.28 0.48 -10.60
N ASP A 111 10.15 1.16 -9.84
CA ASP A 111 9.90 2.52 -9.39
C ASP A 111 11.21 3.26 -9.13
N ARG A 112 11.13 4.55 -8.74
CA ARG A 112 12.28 5.37 -8.36
C ARG A 112 13.02 4.78 -7.16
N HIS A 113 12.28 4.34 -6.14
CA HIS A 113 12.87 3.72 -4.96
C HIS A 113 13.16 2.22 -5.21
N PRO A 114 14.42 1.77 -5.03
CA PRO A 114 14.79 0.38 -5.34
C PRO A 114 14.06 -0.66 -4.46
N ASP A 115 13.62 -0.27 -3.28
CA ASP A 115 12.90 -1.15 -2.36
C ASP A 115 11.51 -1.51 -2.89
N HIS A 116 10.85 -0.64 -3.66
CA HIS A 116 9.53 -0.89 -4.22
C HIS A 116 9.54 -2.12 -5.16
N GLY A 117 10.47 -2.15 -6.12
CA GLY A 117 10.62 -3.30 -7.01
C GLY A 117 11.03 -4.58 -6.28
N ARG A 118 11.86 -4.46 -5.23
CA ARG A 118 12.24 -5.60 -4.38
C ARG A 118 11.05 -6.15 -3.61
N ALA A 119 10.22 -5.28 -3.04
CA ALA A 119 9.00 -5.65 -2.32
C ALA A 119 7.97 -6.28 -3.24
N SER A 120 7.79 -5.72 -4.44
CA SER A 120 6.89 -6.29 -5.45
C SER A 120 7.17 -7.78 -5.69
N HIS A 121 8.44 -8.14 -5.90
CA HIS A 121 8.85 -9.52 -6.10
C HIS A 121 8.62 -10.38 -4.84
N LEU A 122 9.01 -9.90 -3.68
CA LEU A 122 8.83 -10.59 -2.41
C LEU A 122 7.35 -10.86 -2.08
N VAL A 123 6.49 -9.87 -2.32
CA VAL A 123 5.04 -10.02 -2.12
C VAL A 123 4.42 -11.00 -3.13
N TYR A 124 4.88 -10.97 -4.40
CA TYR A 124 4.45 -11.95 -5.40
C TYR A 124 4.74 -13.38 -4.97
N GLU A 125 5.96 -13.67 -4.51
CA GLU A 125 6.35 -14.98 -4.00
C GLU A 125 5.53 -15.36 -2.76
N ALA A 126 5.36 -14.44 -1.80
CA ALA A 126 4.58 -14.67 -0.59
C ALA A 126 3.11 -15.02 -0.91
N CYS A 127 2.47 -14.32 -1.85
CA CYS A 127 1.11 -14.63 -2.31
C CYS A 127 1.01 -16.04 -2.91
N PHE A 128 2.02 -16.42 -3.69
CA PHE A 128 2.05 -17.78 -4.27
C PHE A 128 2.27 -18.86 -3.22
N TYR A 129 3.28 -18.67 -2.36
CA TYR A 129 3.67 -19.66 -1.36
C TYR A 129 2.64 -19.78 -0.22
N ALA A 130 1.95 -18.71 0.14
CA ALA A 130 0.88 -18.78 1.14
C ALA A 130 -0.25 -19.76 0.77
N GLY A 131 -0.42 -20.05 -0.52
CA GLY A 131 -1.34 -21.08 -1.04
C GLY A 131 -0.81 -22.52 -0.97
N LEU A 132 0.47 -22.74 -0.63
CA LEU A 132 1.07 -24.08 -0.58
C LEU A 132 0.88 -24.72 0.79
N GLN A 133 0.24 -25.88 0.82
CA GLN A 133 -0.09 -26.59 2.06
C GLN A 133 1.15 -27.08 2.82
N LYS A 134 2.24 -27.42 2.11
CA LYS A 134 3.45 -27.98 2.75
C LYS A 134 4.39 -26.95 3.36
N ILE A 135 4.15 -25.66 3.14
CA ILE A 135 4.87 -24.59 3.82
C ILE A 135 4.04 -24.21 5.04
N GLU A 136 4.55 -24.51 6.23
CA GLU A 136 3.85 -24.23 7.46
C GLU A 136 4.23 -22.85 8.01
N THR A 137 3.25 -22.14 8.54
CA THR A 137 3.43 -20.86 9.27
C THR A 137 2.59 -20.92 10.53
N PRO A 138 3.12 -20.46 11.69
CA PRO A 138 2.34 -20.38 12.92
C PRO A 138 1.50 -19.10 12.96
N ASP A 139 0.36 -19.16 13.64
CA ASP A 139 -0.39 -17.98 14.08
C ASP A 139 0.25 -17.34 15.34
N ALA A 140 -0.39 -16.30 15.89
CA ALA A 140 0.08 -15.59 17.08
C ALA A 140 0.10 -16.48 18.36
N GLN A 141 -0.61 -17.60 18.34
CA GLN A 141 -0.66 -18.60 19.43
C GLN A 141 0.26 -19.81 19.16
N GLY A 142 1.04 -19.77 18.07
CA GLY A 142 1.92 -20.85 17.67
C GLY A 142 1.22 -22.03 16.99
N GLN A 143 -0.07 -21.91 16.64
CA GLN A 143 -0.81 -22.95 15.93
C GLN A 143 -0.59 -22.85 14.42
N PRO A 144 -0.57 -23.99 13.70
CA PRO A 144 -0.45 -23.98 12.25
C PRO A 144 -1.59 -23.18 11.58
N GLN A 145 -1.22 -22.28 10.68
CA GLN A 145 -2.20 -21.53 9.88
C GLN A 145 -2.67 -22.34 8.68
N GLU A 146 -3.95 -22.21 8.33
CA GLU A 146 -4.47 -22.73 7.07
C GLU A 146 -3.84 -21.98 5.88
N ARG A 147 -3.59 -22.73 4.80
CA ARG A 147 -3.16 -22.12 3.54
C ARG A 147 -4.20 -21.14 3.01
N TRP A 148 -3.71 -20.05 2.41
CA TRP A 148 -4.57 -19.10 1.74
C TRP A 148 -3.88 -18.56 0.48
N ARG A 149 -4.58 -18.49 -0.63
CA ARG A 149 -4.09 -17.86 -1.85
C ARG A 149 -5.02 -16.73 -2.24
N PRO A 150 -4.55 -15.48 -2.26
CA PRO A 150 -5.33 -14.36 -2.80
C PRO A 150 -5.78 -14.65 -4.24
N GLU A 151 -6.98 -14.18 -4.59
CA GLU A 151 -7.53 -14.34 -5.94
C GLU A 151 -6.83 -13.46 -6.95
N ALA A 152 -6.40 -12.26 -6.51
CA ALA A 152 -5.70 -11.29 -7.33
C ALA A 152 -4.59 -10.58 -6.56
N LEU A 153 -3.52 -10.25 -7.30
CA LEU A 153 -2.46 -9.33 -6.88
C LEU A 153 -2.38 -8.22 -7.92
N TYR A 154 -2.47 -6.97 -7.47
CA TYR A 154 -2.30 -5.79 -8.28
C TYR A 154 -1.19 -4.92 -7.70
N TYR A 155 -0.43 -4.27 -8.58
CA TYR A 155 0.65 -3.37 -8.22
C TYR A 155 0.20 -1.95 -8.48
N TYR A 156 0.17 -1.11 -7.44
CA TYR A 156 -0.12 0.31 -7.61
C TYR A 156 1.08 1.05 -8.20
N VAL A 157 0.84 1.93 -9.17
CA VAL A 157 1.89 2.71 -9.82
C VAL A 157 2.14 3.98 -9.01
N GLN A 158 3.36 4.15 -8.50
CA GLN A 158 3.69 5.20 -7.54
C GLN A 158 4.38 6.40 -8.19
N ASP A 159 5.70 6.39 -8.35
CA ASP A 159 6.46 7.57 -8.80
C ASP A 159 6.70 7.55 -10.33
N TYR A 160 7.19 6.44 -10.87
CA TYR A 160 7.37 6.33 -12.32
C TYR A 160 6.04 6.20 -13.06
N ASN A 161 5.99 6.78 -14.26
CA ASN A 161 4.87 6.57 -15.17
C ASN A 161 5.02 5.22 -15.88
N LEU A 162 4.47 4.17 -15.27
CA LEU A 162 4.39 2.85 -15.87
C LEU A 162 3.07 2.71 -16.63
N GLU A 163 3.07 1.89 -17.68
CA GLU A 163 1.85 1.51 -18.37
C GLU A 163 0.96 0.70 -17.42
N ALA A 164 -0.26 1.15 -17.22
CA ALA A 164 -1.24 0.52 -16.35
C ALA A 164 -2.15 -0.40 -17.14
N ASP A 165 -2.51 -1.54 -16.53
CA ASP A 165 -3.50 -2.46 -17.12
C ASP A 165 -4.94 -1.97 -16.90
N PHE A 166 -5.18 -1.22 -15.83
CA PHE A 166 -6.47 -0.60 -15.53
C PHE A 166 -6.31 0.58 -14.55
N VAL A 167 -7.36 1.38 -14.48
CA VAL A 167 -7.45 2.56 -13.60
C VAL A 167 -8.71 2.44 -12.76
N VAL A 168 -8.59 2.73 -11.47
CA VAL A 168 -9.74 2.84 -10.57
C VAL A 168 -10.12 4.30 -10.41
N ASP A 169 -11.41 4.60 -10.59
CA ASP A 169 -11.98 5.93 -10.35
C ASP A 169 -11.93 6.30 -8.87
N ILE A 170 -11.28 7.42 -8.55
CA ILE A 170 -11.17 7.97 -7.19
C ILE A 170 -11.74 9.39 -7.08
N THR A 171 -12.55 9.81 -8.06
CA THR A 171 -13.05 11.19 -8.18
C THR A 171 -13.66 11.68 -6.88
N ASP A 172 -14.54 10.90 -6.27
CA ASP A 172 -15.21 11.28 -5.02
C ASP A 172 -14.33 11.19 -3.76
N TYR A 173 -13.09 10.68 -3.90
CA TYR A 173 -12.20 10.38 -2.79
C TYR A 173 -10.89 11.15 -2.83
N ILE A 174 -10.68 12.04 -3.81
CA ILE A 174 -9.41 12.75 -4.00
C ILE A 174 -9.04 13.61 -2.78
N GLU A 175 -9.99 14.32 -2.20
CA GLU A 175 -9.77 15.18 -1.04
C GLU A 175 -9.47 14.33 0.21
N LYS A 176 -10.24 13.26 0.43
CA LYS A 176 -9.99 12.37 1.56
C LYS A 176 -8.66 11.63 1.45
N ARG A 177 -8.23 11.27 0.23
CA ARG A 177 -6.90 10.73 -0.05
C ARG A 177 -5.81 11.72 0.38
N GLU A 178 -5.96 13.00 0.08
CA GLU A 178 -5.00 14.04 0.49
C GLU A 178 -4.92 14.18 2.02
N GLU A 179 -6.05 14.10 2.73
CA GLU A 179 -6.05 14.08 4.20
C GLU A 179 -5.25 12.89 4.76
N LEU A 180 -5.36 11.70 4.14
CA LEU A 180 -4.60 10.52 4.56
C LEU A 180 -3.10 10.70 4.33
N ILE A 181 -2.70 11.30 3.21
CA ILE A 181 -1.30 11.62 2.91
C ILE A 181 -0.77 12.62 3.94
N LEU A 182 -1.52 13.68 4.21
CA LEU A 182 -1.14 14.72 5.17
C LEU A 182 -1.13 14.28 6.63
N ALA A 183 -1.64 13.09 6.95
CA ALA A 183 -1.45 12.48 8.27
C ALA A 183 0.04 12.19 8.56
N PHE A 184 0.87 12.03 7.53
CA PHE A 184 2.33 11.90 7.63
C PHE A 184 3.01 13.27 7.67
N ARG A 185 2.73 14.03 8.72
CA ARG A 185 3.20 15.42 8.91
C ARG A 185 4.72 15.58 8.80
N SER A 186 5.47 14.57 9.23
CA SER A 186 6.92 14.57 9.15
C SER A 186 7.43 14.47 7.72
N GLN A 187 6.67 13.88 6.79
CA GLN A 187 7.12 13.59 5.43
C GLN A 187 6.71 14.67 4.41
N PHE A 188 5.53 15.27 4.58
CA PHE A 188 4.96 16.19 3.60
C PHE A 188 4.96 17.63 4.10
N HIS A 189 4.89 18.58 3.14
CA HIS A 189 4.79 19.99 3.49
C HIS A 189 3.43 20.28 4.10
N LEU A 190 3.46 20.87 5.29
CA LEU A 190 2.30 21.45 5.98
C LEU A 190 2.68 22.84 6.47
N PRO A 191 1.92 23.90 6.14
CA PRO A 191 2.24 25.27 6.53
C PRO A 191 2.31 25.48 8.06
N ASP A 192 1.62 24.65 8.83
CA ASP A 192 1.54 24.69 10.29
C ASP A 192 2.49 23.71 11.00
N ALA A 193 3.28 22.92 10.25
CA ALA A 193 4.24 21.96 10.81
C ALA A 193 5.60 22.64 11.08
N GLU A 194 5.62 23.61 12.01
CA GLU A 194 6.83 24.35 12.40
C GLU A 194 7.96 23.42 12.87
N GLU A 195 7.61 22.30 13.49
CA GLU A 195 8.53 21.32 14.06
C GLU A 195 9.44 20.63 13.00
N TYR A 196 9.04 20.66 11.73
CA TYR A 196 9.79 20.03 10.63
C TYR A 196 10.42 21.01 9.65
N LYS A 197 10.31 22.32 9.89
CA LYS A 197 10.83 23.36 8.96
C LYS A 197 12.35 23.32 8.77
N GLU A 198 13.08 22.98 9.83
CA GLU A 198 14.55 22.90 9.81
C GLU A 198 15.08 21.58 9.23
N GLU A 199 14.21 20.61 8.97
CA GLU A 199 14.63 19.34 8.40
C GLU A 199 14.96 19.44 6.91
N LEU A 200 15.87 18.57 6.45
CA LEU A 200 16.29 18.53 5.05
C LEU A 200 15.10 18.25 4.12
N GLN A 201 15.08 18.97 3.01
CA GLN A 201 14.06 18.74 1.98
C GLN A 201 14.28 17.40 1.25
N THR A 202 13.18 16.75 0.94
CA THR A 202 13.14 15.53 0.13
C THR A 202 12.30 15.76 -1.13
N PRO A 203 12.34 14.87 -2.13
CA PRO A 203 11.48 15.01 -3.32
C PRO A 203 9.99 15.08 -3.06
N ILE A 204 9.54 14.62 -1.88
CA ILE A 204 8.11 14.57 -1.50
C ILE A 204 7.71 15.61 -0.45
N SER A 205 8.67 16.40 0.06
CA SER A 205 8.39 17.42 1.09
C SER A 205 8.27 18.84 0.53
N GLY A 206 8.23 19.01 -0.79
CA GLY A 206 8.03 20.30 -1.45
C GLY A 206 6.58 20.79 -1.33
N GLU A 207 6.39 22.12 -1.34
CA GLU A 207 5.07 22.77 -1.29
C GLU A 207 4.15 22.36 -2.45
N ASP A 208 4.72 22.07 -3.61
CA ASP A 208 4.03 21.70 -4.85
C ASP A 208 3.72 20.19 -4.97
N PHE A 209 4.18 19.39 -4.00
CA PHE A 209 4.07 17.93 -4.14
C PHE A 209 2.62 17.42 -4.15
N LEU A 210 1.74 18.03 -3.34
CA LEU A 210 0.31 17.66 -3.37
C LEU A 210 -0.36 18.05 -4.69
N ASP A 211 -0.03 19.22 -5.23
CA ASP A 211 -0.52 19.65 -6.55
C ASP A 211 -0.05 18.69 -7.65
N TYR A 212 1.21 18.24 -7.56
CA TYR A 212 1.74 17.21 -8.45
C TYR A 212 0.95 15.90 -8.35
N LEU A 213 0.65 15.41 -7.14
CA LEU A 213 -0.12 14.18 -6.95
C LEU A 213 -1.55 14.29 -7.50
N ARG A 214 -2.20 15.44 -7.28
CA ARG A 214 -3.54 15.72 -7.82
C ARG A 214 -3.52 15.80 -9.34
N ALA A 215 -2.56 16.50 -9.92
CA ALA A 215 -2.38 16.58 -11.38
C ALA A 215 -2.12 15.21 -12.00
N ARG A 216 -1.32 14.37 -11.35
CA ARG A 216 -1.06 13.00 -11.77
C ARG A 216 -2.33 12.15 -11.77
N ALA A 217 -3.10 12.17 -10.67
CA ALA A 217 -4.37 11.44 -10.58
C ALA A 217 -5.35 11.88 -11.69
N ARG A 218 -5.39 13.18 -12.01
CA ARG A 218 -6.19 13.73 -13.13
C ARG A 218 -5.69 13.24 -14.49
N THR A 219 -4.37 13.21 -14.69
CA THR A 219 -3.77 12.74 -15.94
C THR A 219 -4.06 11.27 -16.20
N VAL A 220 -4.04 10.46 -15.15
CA VAL A 220 -4.32 9.02 -15.19
C VAL A 220 -5.82 8.74 -15.35
N GLY A 221 -6.70 9.49 -14.66
CA GLY A 221 -8.14 9.30 -14.71
C GLY A 221 -8.75 9.66 -16.07
N ARG A 222 -8.26 10.74 -16.70
CA ARG A 222 -8.84 11.29 -17.94
C ARG A 222 -8.94 10.28 -19.09
N PRO A 223 -7.93 9.48 -19.44
CA PRO A 223 -8.04 8.49 -20.49
C PRO A 223 -9.07 7.38 -20.20
N ALA A 224 -9.31 7.11 -18.92
CA ALA A 224 -10.29 6.14 -18.45
C ALA A 224 -11.71 6.72 -18.27
N GLY A 225 -11.91 8.02 -18.57
CA GLY A 225 -13.20 8.69 -18.46
C GLY A 225 -13.53 9.23 -17.06
N PHE A 226 -12.54 9.32 -16.15
CA PHE A 226 -12.70 9.79 -14.78
C PHE A 226 -12.01 11.14 -14.56
N ASP A 227 -12.48 11.93 -13.59
CA ASP A 227 -11.78 13.15 -13.21
C ASP A 227 -10.47 12.85 -12.51
N TYR A 228 -10.43 11.83 -11.63
CA TYR A 228 -9.24 11.36 -10.94
C TYR A 228 -9.20 9.84 -10.92
N GLY A 229 -8.02 9.26 -11.10
CA GLY A 229 -7.82 7.82 -11.12
C GLY A 229 -6.52 7.37 -10.47
N GLU A 230 -6.51 6.15 -9.99
CA GLU A 230 -5.32 5.44 -9.52
C GLU A 230 -5.00 4.27 -10.45
N PRO A 231 -3.74 4.19 -10.96
CA PRO A 231 -3.33 3.22 -11.95
C PRO A 231 -2.79 1.95 -11.32
N PHE A 232 -3.12 0.79 -11.92
CA PHE A 232 -2.68 -0.51 -11.46
C PHE A 232 -2.11 -1.37 -12.58
N ILE A 233 -1.10 -2.17 -12.23
CA ILE A 233 -0.56 -3.25 -13.04
C ILE A 233 -1.04 -4.57 -12.43
N ALA A 234 -1.56 -5.47 -13.26
CA ALA A 234 -2.06 -6.76 -12.82
C ALA A 234 -0.95 -7.82 -12.87
N ALA A 235 -0.78 -8.63 -11.81
CA ALA A 235 0.16 -9.76 -11.82
C ALA A 235 -0.24 -10.84 -12.84
N ARG A 236 -1.50 -10.86 -13.25
CA ARG A 236 -2.03 -11.71 -14.34
C ARG A 236 -3.11 -10.94 -15.10
N ILE A 237 -3.36 -11.28 -16.34
CA ILE A 237 -4.41 -10.65 -17.14
C ILE A 237 -5.76 -10.72 -16.41
N PRO A 238 -6.40 -9.55 -16.13
CA PRO A 238 -7.73 -9.52 -15.51
C PRO A 238 -8.77 -10.17 -16.42
N GLY A 239 -9.46 -11.19 -15.91
CA GLY A 239 -10.56 -11.82 -16.64
C GLY A 239 -11.88 -11.15 -16.28
N VAL A 240 -12.66 -10.76 -17.27
CA VAL A 240 -14.03 -10.23 -17.10
C VAL A 240 -15.05 -11.20 -17.66
N LYS A 241 -16.23 -11.28 -17.04
CA LYS A 241 -17.29 -12.19 -17.51
C LYS A 241 -18.01 -11.65 -18.75
N ASP A 242 -18.03 -10.34 -18.91
CA ASP A 242 -18.63 -9.65 -20.06
C ASP A 242 -17.97 -8.26 -20.25
N LEU A 243 -18.17 -7.67 -21.43
CA LEU A 243 -17.57 -6.38 -21.79
C LEU A 243 -18.13 -5.19 -21.00
N PHE A 244 -19.35 -5.27 -20.49
CA PHE A 244 -19.95 -4.19 -19.69
C PHE A 244 -19.28 -4.04 -18.31
N SER A 245 -18.48 -5.02 -17.89
CA SER A 245 -17.65 -4.91 -16.68
C SER A 245 -16.39 -4.06 -16.88
N LEU A 246 -16.14 -3.56 -18.09
CA LEU A 246 -14.99 -2.71 -18.45
C LEU A 246 -15.37 -1.22 -18.68
N SER A 247 -16.58 -0.84 -18.38
CA SER A 247 -17.10 0.53 -18.58
C SER A 247 -16.98 1.37 -17.34
#